data_3a47c1e9c3fdf15fcbcd8c15f4c06148
#
_entry.id   3a47c1e9c3fdf15fcbcd8c15f4c06148
#
_cell.length_a   1.000
_cell.length_b   1.000
_cell.length_c   1.000
_cell.angle_alpha   90.00
_cell.angle_beta   90.00
_cell.angle_gamma   90.00
#
_symmetry.space_group_name_H-M   'P 1'
#
loop_
_entity.id
_entity.type
_entity.pdbx_description
1 polymer ?
#
loop_
_entity_poly.entity_id
_entity_poly.type
_entity_poly.pdbx_seq_one_letter_code
_entity_poly.pdbx_strand_id
1 'polypeptide(L)'
;LKKYPPLHIYGVFTHLATADAKNKSKAYKQLAEFEEALSVMPSLENLVISAASSAGVVDIPESWYNLVRPGIIQYGPSPSNTMLNYLDLKYMMTVVSHITHVQVVHKGETVGYGATYTAGKDMRIATIPIGYADGYPRALSNKGAVLIGEKRCPIVGRICMDQLMAAVDDTVMPGDEVVLIGK
;
A
#
# COMPACT_ATOMS: atom_id res chain seq x y z
N LEU A 1 -9.86 -18.79 33.56
CA LEU A 1 -11.21 -18.86 32.94
C LEU A 1 -12.21 -19.67 33.76
N LYS A 2 -11.80 -20.74 34.49
CA LYS A 2 -12.71 -21.48 35.38
C LYS A 2 -13.44 -20.60 36.43
N LYS A 3 -12.88 -19.38 36.73
CA LYS A 3 -13.53 -18.37 37.58
C LYS A 3 -14.62 -17.54 36.90
N TYR A 4 -14.79 -17.67 35.57
CA TYR A 4 -15.70 -16.88 34.77
C TYR A 4 -16.57 -17.77 33.87
N PRO A 5 -17.57 -18.50 34.41
CA PRO A 5 -18.35 -19.46 33.66
C PRO A 5 -19.03 -18.96 32.38
N PRO A 6 -19.35 -17.63 32.24
CA PRO A 6 -19.94 -17.12 31.01
C PRO A 6 -18.94 -16.99 29.84
N LEU A 7 -17.63 -17.11 30.13
CA LEU A 7 -16.60 -16.96 29.09
C LEU A 7 -16.29 -18.31 28.44
N HIS A 8 -16.46 -18.38 27.14
CA HIS A 8 -16.07 -19.51 26.32
C HIS A 8 -14.87 -19.12 25.47
N ILE A 9 -13.80 -19.94 25.51
CA ILE A 9 -12.68 -19.78 24.58
C ILE A 9 -13.15 -20.32 23.24
N TYR A 10 -13.20 -19.46 22.24
CA TYR A 10 -13.50 -19.83 20.87
C TYR A 10 -12.23 -20.11 20.04
N GLY A 11 -11.14 -19.46 20.35
CA GLY A 11 -9.88 -19.66 19.65
C GLY A 11 -8.68 -19.05 20.36
N VAL A 12 -7.51 -19.38 19.85
CA VAL A 12 -6.21 -18.89 20.33
C VAL A 12 -5.40 -18.44 19.14
N PHE A 13 -4.73 -17.30 19.27
CA PHE A 13 -3.87 -16.84 18.20
C PHE A 13 -2.61 -16.16 18.70
N THR A 14 -1.61 -16.15 17.86
CA THR A 14 -0.44 -15.27 17.95
C THR A 14 -0.27 -14.47 16.67
N HIS A 15 0.62 -13.48 16.67
CA HIS A 15 0.98 -12.71 15.48
C HIS A 15 2.49 -12.63 15.36
N LEU A 16 3.05 -13.24 14.31
CA LEU A 16 4.50 -13.35 14.12
C LEU A 16 5.10 -11.98 13.77
N ALA A 17 6.00 -11.49 14.60
CA ALA A 17 6.55 -10.14 14.50
C ALA A 17 7.49 -9.93 13.30
N THR A 18 8.08 -10.99 12.77
CA THR A 18 9.12 -10.95 11.72
C THR A 18 8.91 -12.00 10.64
N ALA A 19 7.65 -12.39 10.39
CA ALA A 19 7.35 -13.36 9.34
C ALA A 19 7.73 -12.87 7.92
N ASP A 20 7.79 -11.57 7.72
CA ASP A 20 8.18 -10.89 6.48
C ASP A 20 9.69 -10.63 6.34
N ALA A 21 10.48 -10.86 7.41
CA ALA A 21 11.91 -10.64 7.38
C ALA A 21 12.65 -11.75 6.63
N LYS A 22 13.82 -11.44 6.05
CA LYS A 22 14.70 -12.44 5.43
C LYS A 22 15.17 -13.49 6.43
N ASN A 23 15.55 -13.07 7.64
CA ASN A 23 15.87 -13.96 8.74
C ASN A 23 14.62 -14.22 9.60
N LYS A 24 14.13 -15.44 9.56
CA LYS A 24 12.90 -15.87 10.25
C LYS A 24 13.13 -16.51 11.63
N SER A 25 14.35 -16.51 12.13
CA SER A 25 14.68 -17.17 13.41
C SER A 25 13.80 -16.70 14.58
N LYS A 26 13.50 -15.40 14.63
CA LYS A 26 12.59 -14.82 15.64
C LYS A 26 11.14 -15.28 15.44
N ALA A 27 10.69 -15.40 14.20
CA ALA A 27 9.34 -15.89 13.91
C ALA A 27 9.19 -17.38 14.31
N TYR A 28 10.16 -18.20 13.99
CA TYR A 28 10.17 -19.62 14.42
C TYR A 28 10.28 -19.78 15.93
N LYS A 29 11.10 -18.95 16.61
CA LYS A 29 11.14 -18.95 18.08
C LYS A 29 9.76 -18.61 18.67
N GLN A 30 9.11 -17.58 18.15
CA GLN A 30 7.76 -17.16 18.58
C GLN A 30 6.73 -18.26 18.32
N LEU A 31 6.87 -19.00 17.22
CA LEU A 31 6.01 -20.13 16.90
C LEU A 31 6.20 -21.27 17.89
N ALA A 32 7.45 -21.60 18.26
CA ALA A 32 7.74 -22.60 19.28
C ALA A 32 7.17 -22.23 20.66
N GLU A 33 7.30 -20.96 21.07
CA GLU A 33 6.68 -20.44 22.30
C GLU A 33 5.15 -20.53 22.26
N PHE A 34 4.55 -20.34 21.09
CA PHE A 34 3.11 -20.50 20.90
C PHE A 34 2.68 -21.97 21.00
N GLU A 35 3.44 -22.90 20.42
CA GLU A 35 3.22 -24.34 20.57
C GLU A 35 3.30 -24.80 22.02
N GLU A 36 4.28 -24.30 22.78
CA GLU A 36 4.37 -24.57 24.22
C GLU A 36 3.11 -24.07 24.96
N ALA A 37 2.63 -22.86 24.63
CA ALA A 37 1.40 -22.33 25.20
C ALA A 37 0.16 -23.17 24.84
N LEU A 38 0.09 -23.71 23.63
CA LEU A 38 -0.99 -24.61 23.21
C LEU A 38 -0.93 -25.95 23.97
N SER A 39 0.27 -26.49 24.23
CA SER A 39 0.47 -27.79 24.89
C SER A 39 -0.08 -27.86 26.32
N VAL A 40 -0.16 -26.72 27.00
CA VAL A 40 -0.70 -26.65 28.38
C VAL A 40 -2.22 -26.39 28.42
N MET A 41 -2.87 -26.29 27.27
CA MET A 41 -4.32 -26.11 27.21
C MET A 41 -5.04 -27.42 27.47
N PRO A 42 -6.18 -27.43 28.20
CA PRO A 42 -6.92 -28.63 28.56
C PRO A 42 -7.44 -29.43 27.36
N SER A 43 -7.78 -28.72 26.28
CA SER A 43 -8.21 -29.29 25.01
C SER A 43 -8.02 -28.27 23.91
N LEU A 44 -7.64 -28.74 22.73
CA LEU A 44 -7.59 -27.94 21.49
C LEU A 44 -8.76 -28.27 20.54
N GLU A 45 -9.61 -29.20 20.96
CA GLU A 45 -10.76 -29.64 20.17
C GLU A 45 -11.73 -28.47 19.92
N ASN A 46 -12.14 -28.30 18.69
CA ASN A 46 -13.05 -27.24 18.23
C ASN A 46 -12.51 -25.80 18.45
N LEU A 47 -11.25 -25.61 18.81
CA LEU A 47 -10.66 -24.27 18.88
C LEU A 47 -10.17 -23.80 17.52
N VAL A 48 -10.38 -22.52 17.24
CA VAL A 48 -9.72 -21.80 16.13
C VAL A 48 -8.30 -21.46 16.57
N ILE A 49 -7.30 -21.99 15.85
CA ILE A 49 -5.88 -21.75 16.12
C ILE A 49 -5.29 -21.03 14.91
N SER A 50 -4.61 -19.90 15.16
CA SER A 50 -4.12 -19.06 14.06
C SER A 50 -2.83 -18.34 14.43
N ALA A 51 -1.82 -18.42 13.57
CA ALA A 51 -0.59 -17.62 13.68
C ALA A 51 -0.25 -16.87 12.40
N ALA A 52 -0.59 -17.42 11.23
CA ALA A 52 -0.23 -16.86 9.94
C ALA A 52 -1.01 -15.59 9.60
N SER A 53 -0.30 -14.47 9.46
CA SER A 53 -0.71 -13.30 8.68
C SER A 53 -0.22 -13.44 7.24
N SER A 54 -0.35 -12.42 6.39
CA SER A 54 0.05 -12.48 4.97
C SER A 54 1.43 -13.11 4.74
N ALA A 55 2.45 -12.69 5.47
CA ALA A 55 3.80 -13.25 5.33
C ALA A 55 3.91 -14.71 5.80
N GLY A 56 3.23 -15.06 6.89
CA GLY A 56 3.15 -16.44 7.37
C GLY A 56 2.44 -17.37 6.39
N VAL A 57 1.37 -16.88 5.75
CA VAL A 57 0.67 -17.62 4.69
C VAL A 57 1.58 -17.94 3.51
N VAL A 58 2.44 -16.99 3.15
CA VAL A 58 3.32 -17.12 1.96
C VAL A 58 4.54 -17.99 2.22
N ASP A 59 5.13 -17.93 3.42
CA ASP A 59 6.51 -18.43 3.61
C ASP A 59 6.77 -19.18 4.94
N ILE A 60 5.73 -19.43 5.74
CA ILE A 60 5.85 -20.23 6.98
C ILE A 60 4.64 -21.17 7.10
N PRO A 61 4.57 -22.26 6.31
CA PRO A 61 3.45 -23.21 6.35
C PRO A 61 3.12 -23.74 7.73
N GLU A 62 4.12 -23.92 8.60
CA GLU A 62 3.96 -24.39 9.97
C GLU A 62 3.08 -23.46 10.82
N SER A 63 2.91 -22.21 10.41
CA SER A 63 2.08 -21.21 11.11
C SER A 63 0.60 -21.25 10.74
N TRP A 64 0.17 -22.08 9.77
CA TRP A 64 -1.20 -22.01 9.23
C TRP A 64 -2.25 -22.52 10.21
N TYR A 65 -1.97 -23.59 10.95
CA TYR A 65 -2.95 -24.27 11.80
C TYR A 65 -4.27 -24.52 11.07
N ASN A 66 -5.41 -24.21 11.72
CA ASN A 66 -6.72 -24.38 11.12
C ASN A 66 -7.38 -23.06 10.65
N LEU A 67 -6.69 -21.92 10.82
CA LEU A 67 -7.14 -20.61 10.31
C LEU A 67 -5.94 -19.72 9.94
N VAL A 68 -5.98 -19.12 8.77
CA VAL A 68 -5.04 -18.11 8.32
C VAL A 68 -5.71 -16.74 8.23
N ARG A 69 -4.92 -15.67 8.39
CA ARG A 69 -5.39 -14.28 8.37
C ARG A 69 -4.65 -13.47 7.30
N PRO A 70 -4.82 -13.77 6.00
CA PRO A 70 -4.23 -12.96 4.96
C PRO A 70 -4.83 -11.55 5.01
N GLY A 71 -3.98 -10.54 5.01
CA GLY A 71 -4.36 -9.14 4.99
C GLY A 71 -3.87 -8.47 3.71
N ILE A 72 -2.68 -7.87 3.75
CA ILE A 72 -2.16 -7.04 2.67
C ILE A 72 -2.07 -7.75 1.32
N ILE A 73 -1.79 -9.04 1.27
CA ILE A 73 -1.72 -9.80 0.00
C ILE A 73 -3.06 -9.86 -0.74
N GLN A 74 -4.20 -9.71 -0.05
CA GLN A 74 -5.52 -9.66 -0.68
C GLN A 74 -5.74 -8.38 -1.49
N TYR A 75 -4.99 -7.32 -1.19
CA TYR A 75 -5.03 -6.05 -1.93
C TYR A 75 -3.95 -5.96 -3.01
N GLY A 76 -3.08 -6.97 -3.10
CA GLY A 76 -2.04 -7.07 -4.10
C GLY A 76 -0.63 -6.65 -3.70
N PRO A 77 -0.39 -5.84 -2.64
CA PRO A 77 0.97 -5.58 -2.20
C PRO A 77 1.63 -6.81 -1.59
N SER A 78 2.93 -6.98 -1.85
CA SER A 78 3.75 -7.95 -1.12
C SER A 78 3.91 -7.53 0.35
N PRO A 79 3.98 -8.48 1.30
CA PRO A 79 4.18 -8.19 2.72
C PRO A 79 5.45 -7.40 3.01
N SER A 80 6.50 -7.57 2.21
CA SER A 80 7.75 -6.81 2.30
C SER A 80 8.53 -6.86 0.98
N ASN A 81 9.54 -6.00 0.87
CA ASN A 81 10.44 -5.98 -0.28
C ASN A 81 11.26 -7.28 -0.44
N THR A 82 11.45 -8.05 0.64
CA THR A 82 12.17 -9.33 0.58
C THR A 82 11.32 -10.46 0.00
N MET A 83 10.01 -10.25 -0.14
CA MET A 83 9.03 -11.24 -0.61
C MET A 83 8.37 -10.88 -1.95
N LEU A 84 8.88 -9.87 -2.65
CA LEU A 84 8.27 -9.33 -3.89
C LEU A 84 7.99 -10.38 -4.97
N ASN A 85 8.82 -11.40 -5.08
CA ASN A 85 8.74 -12.40 -6.14
C ASN A 85 8.15 -13.75 -5.69
N TYR A 86 7.61 -13.85 -4.49
CA TYR A 86 7.08 -15.12 -3.96
C TYR A 86 5.73 -15.48 -4.54
N LEU A 87 4.92 -14.47 -4.88
CA LEU A 87 3.60 -14.64 -5.48
C LEU A 87 3.41 -13.63 -6.63
N ASP A 88 2.71 -14.03 -7.68
CA ASP A 88 2.23 -13.11 -8.72
C ASP A 88 0.99 -12.35 -8.19
N LEU A 89 1.26 -11.35 -7.33
CA LEU A 89 0.21 -10.51 -6.76
C LEU A 89 -0.17 -9.38 -7.71
N LYS A 90 -1.47 -9.15 -7.85
CA LYS A 90 -2.01 -8.06 -8.66
C LYS A 90 -2.68 -7.04 -7.76
N TYR A 91 -2.31 -5.77 -7.93
CA TYR A 91 -2.97 -4.68 -7.22
C TYR A 91 -4.45 -4.63 -7.59
N MET A 92 -5.32 -4.58 -6.59
CA MET A 92 -6.78 -4.53 -6.76
C MET A 92 -7.32 -3.10 -6.68
N MET A 93 -6.58 -2.17 -6.07
CA MET A 93 -7.00 -0.79 -5.89
C MET A 93 -6.46 0.09 -7.01
N THR A 94 -7.36 0.86 -7.62
CA THR A 94 -7.01 1.95 -8.53
C THR A 94 -7.64 3.24 -8.02
N VAL A 95 -6.87 4.31 -7.96
CA VAL A 95 -7.34 5.66 -7.64
C VAL A 95 -7.26 6.49 -8.89
N VAL A 96 -8.40 7.01 -9.32
CA VAL A 96 -8.53 7.82 -10.52
C VAL A 96 -9.04 9.22 -10.18
N SER A 97 -8.72 10.18 -11.04
CA SER A 97 -9.24 11.53 -11.06
C SER A 97 -9.39 11.99 -12.53
N HIS A 98 -9.74 13.25 -12.77
CA HIS A 98 -9.85 13.80 -14.10
C HIS A 98 -9.16 15.16 -14.16
N ILE A 99 -8.62 15.51 -15.32
CA ILE A 99 -7.98 16.80 -15.52
C ILE A 99 -9.03 17.91 -15.49
N THR A 100 -8.82 18.92 -14.66
CA THR A 100 -9.72 20.08 -14.56
C THR A 100 -9.27 21.25 -15.42
N HIS A 101 -7.96 21.38 -15.66
CA HIS A 101 -7.40 22.48 -16.42
C HIS A 101 -6.07 22.08 -17.07
N VAL A 102 -5.79 22.63 -18.23
CA VAL A 102 -4.50 22.52 -18.92
C VAL A 102 -4.05 23.91 -19.35
N GLN A 103 -2.81 24.27 -19.06
CA GLN A 103 -2.21 25.55 -19.46
C GLN A 103 -0.78 25.38 -19.99
N VAL A 104 -0.34 26.34 -20.79
CA VAL A 104 1.06 26.47 -21.17
C VAL A 104 1.81 27.25 -20.10
N VAL A 105 2.96 26.73 -19.68
CA VAL A 105 3.91 27.40 -18.80
C VAL A 105 5.19 27.61 -19.61
N HIS A 106 5.64 28.87 -19.69
CA HIS A 106 6.79 29.23 -20.51
C HIS A 106 8.12 28.95 -19.79
N LYS A 107 9.16 28.80 -20.58
CA LYS A 107 10.52 28.62 -20.06
C LYS A 107 10.87 29.68 -19.03
N GLY A 108 11.33 29.23 -17.85
CA GLY A 108 11.71 30.09 -16.72
C GLY A 108 10.58 30.39 -15.74
N GLU A 109 9.31 30.11 -16.10
CA GLU A 109 8.19 30.23 -15.16
C GLU A 109 8.19 29.09 -14.14
N THR A 110 7.56 29.34 -12.99
CA THR A 110 7.55 28.38 -11.86
C THR A 110 6.16 27.80 -11.63
N VAL A 111 6.11 26.61 -11.02
CA VAL A 111 4.86 25.89 -10.77
C VAL A 111 4.69 25.62 -9.26
N GLY A 112 3.51 25.99 -8.75
CA GLY A 112 3.04 25.66 -7.42
C GLY A 112 3.71 26.42 -6.29
N TYR A 113 3.31 26.09 -5.07
CA TYR A 113 3.81 26.75 -3.86
C TYR A 113 5.33 26.60 -3.67
N GLY A 114 5.95 27.73 -3.32
CA GLY A 114 7.39 27.79 -3.05
C GLY A 114 8.26 27.71 -4.30
N ALA A 115 7.66 27.83 -5.51
CA ALA A 115 8.37 27.86 -6.79
C ALA A 115 9.42 26.74 -6.92
N THR A 116 9.07 25.52 -6.47
CA THR A 116 10.00 24.39 -6.38
C THR A 116 10.24 23.68 -7.71
N TYR A 117 9.51 24.05 -8.74
CA TYR A 117 9.70 23.60 -10.10
C TYR A 117 9.81 24.81 -11.02
N THR A 118 10.82 24.85 -11.87
CA THR A 118 10.99 25.87 -12.92
C THR A 118 10.96 25.18 -14.27
N ALA A 119 10.14 25.68 -15.19
CA ALA A 119 10.02 25.14 -16.52
C ALA A 119 11.32 25.37 -17.33
N GLY A 120 11.98 24.29 -17.75
CA GLY A 120 13.21 24.34 -18.54
C GLY A 120 12.98 24.69 -20.02
N LYS A 121 11.75 24.56 -20.48
CA LYS A 121 11.23 24.89 -21.83
C LYS A 121 9.76 25.22 -21.72
N ASP A 122 9.18 25.74 -22.78
CA ASP A 122 7.70 25.84 -22.89
C ASP A 122 7.09 24.45 -22.78
N MET A 123 6.11 24.29 -21.92
CA MET A 123 5.49 23.00 -21.63
C MET A 123 4.03 23.15 -21.21
N ARG A 124 3.25 22.09 -21.43
CA ARG A 124 1.87 22.03 -20.96
C ARG A 124 1.81 21.37 -19.60
N ILE A 125 0.98 21.92 -18.75
CA ILE A 125 0.78 21.44 -17.38
C ILE A 125 -0.71 21.26 -17.15
N ALA A 126 -1.08 20.04 -16.69
CA ALA A 126 -2.42 19.69 -16.27
C ALA A 126 -2.58 19.89 -14.76
N THR A 127 -3.73 20.40 -14.36
CA THR A 127 -4.19 20.44 -12.96
C THR A 127 -5.14 19.29 -12.70
N ILE A 128 -4.88 18.54 -11.62
CA ILE A 128 -5.63 17.36 -11.22
C ILE A 128 -6.16 17.60 -9.80
N PRO A 129 -7.49 17.49 -9.57
CA PRO A 129 -8.13 17.84 -8.30
C PRO A 129 -8.01 16.70 -7.29
N ILE A 130 -6.79 16.47 -6.82
CA ILE A 130 -6.45 15.60 -5.70
C ILE A 130 -5.18 16.12 -5.03
N GLY A 131 -5.16 16.14 -3.71
CA GLY A 131 -4.02 16.63 -2.95
C GLY A 131 -3.80 15.88 -1.64
N TYR A 132 -3.00 16.46 -0.75
CA TYR A 132 -2.63 15.78 0.50
C TYR A 132 -3.82 15.68 1.49
N ALA A 133 -4.84 16.53 1.37
CA ALA A 133 -6.05 16.42 2.19
C ALA A 133 -6.89 15.18 1.83
N ASP A 134 -6.76 14.70 0.59
CA ASP A 134 -7.38 13.46 0.11
C ASP A 134 -6.55 12.22 0.43
N GLY A 135 -5.40 12.39 1.10
CA GLY A 135 -4.48 11.30 1.43
C GLY A 135 -3.37 11.09 0.40
N TYR A 136 -3.26 11.89 -0.67
CA TYR A 136 -2.20 11.73 -1.64
C TYR A 136 -0.84 12.21 -1.07
N PRO A 137 0.23 11.40 -1.13
CA PRO A 137 1.46 11.69 -0.40
C PRO A 137 2.18 12.95 -0.90
N ARG A 138 2.28 13.99 -0.07
CA ARG A 138 3.01 15.24 -0.40
C ARG A 138 4.50 15.01 -0.71
N ALA A 139 5.07 13.92 -0.20
CA ALA A 139 6.46 13.52 -0.47
C ALA A 139 6.73 13.18 -1.96
N LEU A 140 5.68 12.96 -2.76
CA LEU A 140 5.76 12.75 -4.20
C LEU A 140 5.91 14.05 -5.02
N SER A 141 5.91 15.23 -4.38
CA SER A 141 6.16 16.51 -5.04
C SER A 141 7.49 16.47 -5.82
N ASN A 142 7.47 16.83 -7.09
CA ASN A 142 8.61 16.79 -8.03
C ASN A 142 9.30 15.40 -8.19
N LYS A 143 8.67 14.31 -7.70
CA LYS A 143 9.25 12.95 -7.73
C LYS A 143 8.29 11.91 -8.30
N GLY A 144 7.02 12.09 -8.07
CA GLY A 144 5.98 11.17 -8.51
C GLY A 144 5.64 11.33 -9.98
N ALA A 145 4.81 10.43 -10.47
CA ALA A 145 4.18 10.52 -11.77
C ALA A 145 2.75 9.97 -11.69
N VAL A 146 1.90 10.45 -12.58
CA VAL A 146 0.55 9.92 -12.80
C VAL A 146 0.49 9.28 -14.19
N LEU A 147 -0.52 8.43 -14.44
CA LEU A 147 -0.77 7.90 -15.78
C LEU A 147 -1.95 8.66 -16.39
N ILE A 148 -1.80 9.09 -17.64
CA ILE A 148 -2.84 9.66 -18.45
C ILE A 148 -2.87 8.88 -19.76
N GLY A 149 -3.92 8.09 -19.96
CA GLY A 149 -3.85 7.00 -20.92
C GLY A 149 -2.70 6.03 -20.55
N GLU A 150 -1.83 5.71 -21.51
CA GLU A 150 -0.67 4.84 -21.29
C GLU A 150 0.62 5.59 -20.91
N LYS A 151 0.56 6.92 -20.76
CA LYS A 151 1.73 7.76 -20.57
C LYS A 151 1.95 8.12 -19.11
N ARG A 152 3.20 7.96 -18.64
CA ARG A 152 3.63 8.47 -17.33
C ARG A 152 3.94 9.95 -17.43
N CYS A 153 3.12 10.77 -16.75
CA CYS A 153 3.25 12.22 -16.68
C CYS A 153 3.86 12.61 -15.33
N PRO A 154 5.05 13.25 -15.29
CA PRO A 154 5.70 13.59 -14.04
C PRO A 154 4.93 14.67 -13.29
N ILE A 155 4.84 14.54 -11.96
CA ILE A 155 4.30 15.57 -11.07
C ILE A 155 5.32 16.69 -10.97
N VAL A 156 4.88 17.92 -11.22
CA VAL A 156 5.71 19.14 -11.21
C VAL A 156 5.20 20.13 -10.17
N GLY A 157 6.13 20.68 -9.39
CA GLY A 157 5.80 21.55 -8.26
C GLY A 157 5.36 20.76 -7.01
N ARG A 158 4.94 21.49 -5.99
CA ARG A 158 4.44 20.90 -4.74
C ARG A 158 3.00 20.42 -4.91
N ILE A 159 2.71 19.25 -4.37
CA ILE A 159 1.34 18.77 -4.18
C ILE A 159 0.68 19.69 -3.15
N CYS A 160 -0.47 20.25 -3.54
CA CYS A 160 -1.25 21.17 -2.73
C CYS A 160 -2.26 20.41 -1.85
N MET A 161 -3.11 21.13 -1.14
CA MET A 161 -4.12 20.54 -0.25
C MET A 161 -5.10 19.66 -1.03
N ASP A 162 -5.60 20.15 -2.16
CA ASP A 162 -6.71 19.61 -2.95
C ASP A 162 -6.38 19.44 -4.44
N GLN A 163 -5.12 19.68 -4.83
CA GLN A 163 -4.71 19.55 -6.23
C GLN A 163 -3.23 19.29 -6.40
N LEU A 164 -2.87 18.71 -7.52
CA LEU A 164 -1.49 18.56 -7.98
C LEU A 164 -1.38 18.91 -9.48
N MET A 165 -0.16 19.16 -9.93
CA MET A 165 0.13 19.50 -11.32
C MET A 165 1.05 18.43 -11.92
N ALA A 166 0.79 18.10 -13.18
CA ALA A 166 1.59 17.16 -13.97
C ALA A 166 1.98 17.76 -15.32
N ALA A 167 3.21 17.51 -15.74
CA ALA A 167 3.65 17.88 -17.09
C ALA A 167 3.05 16.90 -18.11
N VAL A 168 2.42 17.43 -19.15
CA VAL A 168 1.67 16.66 -20.15
C VAL A 168 2.04 17.06 -21.57
N ASP A 169 1.69 16.22 -22.52
CA ASP A 169 1.86 16.50 -23.94
C ASP A 169 0.62 17.20 -24.57
N ASP A 170 0.68 17.42 -25.89
CA ASP A 170 -0.32 18.18 -26.61
C ASP A 170 -1.65 17.44 -26.79
N THR A 171 -1.70 16.14 -26.54
CA THR A 171 -2.90 15.32 -26.72
C THR A 171 -3.84 15.38 -25.50
N VAL A 172 -3.31 15.78 -24.34
CA VAL A 172 -4.04 15.78 -23.08
C VAL A 172 -4.97 16.97 -22.96
N MET A 173 -6.24 16.71 -22.57
CA MET A 173 -7.31 17.72 -22.50
C MET A 173 -8.00 17.70 -21.12
N PRO A 174 -8.66 18.81 -20.72
CA PRO A 174 -9.57 18.79 -19.57
C PRO A 174 -10.64 17.72 -19.75
N GLY A 175 -10.92 16.95 -18.69
CA GLY A 175 -11.84 15.82 -18.67
C GLY A 175 -11.18 14.46 -18.85
N ASP A 176 -9.93 14.39 -19.31
CA ASP A 176 -9.22 13.12 -19.43
C ASP A 176 -9.00 12.47 -18.07
N GLU A 177 -9.12 11.15 -18.03
CA GLU A 177 -8.90 10.35 -16.83
C GLU A 177 -7.41 10.31 -16.47
N VAL A 178 -7.15 10.38 -15.18
CA VAL A 178 -5.81 10.30 -14.58
C VAL A 178 -5.77 9.18 -13.56
N VAL A 179 -4.88 8.21 -13.75
CA VAL A 179 -4.61 7.17 -12.74
C VAL A 179 -3.46 7.63 -11.84
N LEU A 180 -3.76 7.73 -10.55
CA LEU A 180 -2.83 8.20 -9.50
C LEU A 180 -2.16 7.04 -8.79
N ILE A 181 -2.89 5.97 -8.57
CA ILE A 181 -2.44 4.70 -7.99
C ILE A 181 -3.10 3.58 -8.79
N GLY A 182 -2.34 2.56 -9.16
CA GLY A 182 -2.87 1.43 -9.92
C GLY A 182 -2.24 1.32 -11.31
N LYS A 183 -2.99 0.70 -12.20
CA LYS A 183 -2.60 0.46 -13.60
C LYS A 183 -3.71 0.96 -14.51
#